data_d142b8c585d93d5d621fc4608b813d72
#
_entry.id   d142b8c585d93d5d621fc4608b813d72
#
_cell.length_a   1.000
_cell.length_b   1.000
_cell.length_c   1.000
_cell.angle_alpha   90.00
_cell.angle_beta   90.00
_cell.angle_gamma   90.00
#
_symmetry.space_group_name_H-M   'P 1'
#
loop_
_entity.id
_entity.type
_entity.pdbx_description
1 polymer ?
#
loop_
_entity_poly.entity_id
_entity_poly.type
_entity_poly.pdbx_seq_one_letter_code
_entity_poly.pdbx_strand_id
1 'polypeptide(L)'
;MAHEFIHVEEDGGVLVITMDDERTRNALGAEMSEEINQELDRLETDPDLRVLVLTGKDPAFCSGANVRRFDQNIRDREQQREQAASEPPPPSAWERMEARWTPSVAQSDRSRFLPLRLYNLQKPSIAMVNGYAMGIGMGMSISCDIRIASDKAGFSEAFIRNGLIPADGSCWQLPRMIG
;
A
#
# COMPACT_ATOMS: atom_id res chain seq x y z
N MET A 1 6.55 14.55 13.98
CA MET A 1 6.87 15.34 12.75
C MET A 1 5.54 15.78 12.13
N ALA A 2 5.49 16.89 11.41
CA ALA A 2 4.24 17.27 10.74
C ALA A 2 4.15 16.46 9.44
N HIS A 3 3.10 15.67 9.29
CA HIS A 3 2.75 14.93 8.08
C HIS A 3 1.86 15.79 7.18
N GLU A 4 1.90 15.58 5.88
CA GLU A 4 1.07 16.28 4.90
C GLU A 4 -0.17 15.49 4.51
N PHE A 5 -0.06 14.15 4.46
CA PHE A 5 -1.08 13.24 3.93
C PHE A 5 -1.72 12.33 4.97
N ILE A 6 -1.24 12.39 6.21
CA ILE A 6 -1.84 11.63 7.31
C ILE A 6 -1.99 12.48 8.57
N HIS A 7 -3.00 12.15 9.37
CA HIS A 7 -3.09 12.59 10.76
C HIS A 7 -2.77 11.43 11.68
N VAL A 8 -2.05 11.72 12.75
CA VAL A 8 -1.61 10.73 13.73
C VAL A 8 -2.10 11.14 15.11
N GLU A 9 -2.80 10.23 15.77
CA GLU A 9 -3.27 10.40 17.15
C GLU A 9 -2.81 9.21 17.99
N GLU A 10 -2.62 9.46 19.30
CA GLU A 10 -2.23 8.44 20.26
C GLU A 10 -3.16 8.49 21.46
N ASP A 11 -3.69 7.32 21.82
CA ASP A 11 -4.49 7.18 23.04
C ASP A 11 -4.24 5.82 23.69
N GLY A 12 -3.74 5.84 24.92
CA GLY A 12 -3.59 4.63 25.74
C GLY A 12 -2.76 3.50 25.12
N GLY A 13 -1.78 3.85 24.26
CA GLY A 13 -0.94 2.89 23.53
C GLY A 13 -1.53 2.43 22.20
N VAL A 14 -2.58 3.06 21.74
CA VAL A 14 -3.16 2.91 20.40
C VAL A 14 -2.61 4.02 19.51
N LEU A 15 -2.01 3.65 18.40
CA LEU A 15 -1.60 4.55 17.33
C LEU A 15 -2.68 4.59 16.27
N VAL A 16 -3.32 5.73 16.09
CA VAL A 16 -4.34 5.94 15.05
C VAL A 16 -3.73 6.71 13.90
N ILE A 17 -3.73 6.13 12.72
CA ILE A 17 -3.28 6.76 11.47
C ILE A 17 -4.52 7.00 10.60
N THR A 18 -4.82 8.27 10.32
CA THR A 18 -5.89 8.67 9.41
C THR A 18 -5.29 9.20 8.12
N MET A 19 -5.49 8.49 7.01
CA MET A 19 -5.13 8.96 5.67
C MET A 19 -5.99 10.17 5.30
N ASP A 20 -5.38 11.28 4.87
CA ASP A 20 -6.05 12.56 4.56
C ASP A 20 -5.51 13.18 3.27
N ASP A 21 -6.05 12.76 2.14
CA ASP A 21 -5.93 13.48 0.85
C ASP A 21 -7.32 13.58 0.21
N GLU A 22 -8.01 14.66 0.54
CA GLU A 22 -9.37 14.92 0.06
C GLU A 22 -9.46 14.96 -1.48
N ARG A 23 -8.41 15.47 -2.15
CA ARG A 23 -8.40 15.63 -3.62
C ARG A 23 -8.42 14.30 -4.35
N THR A 24 -7.85 13.26 -3.76
CA THR A 24 -7.75 11.93 -4.36
C THR A 24 -8.63 10.91 -3.63
N ARG A 25 -9.32 11.31 -2.56
CA ARG A 25 -10.05 10.42 -1.65
C ARG A 25 -9.11 9.38 -1.05
N ASN A 26 -8.02 9.86 -0.49
CA ASN A 26 -6.99 9.07 0.17
C ASN A 26 -6.32 8.03 -0.76
N ALA A 27 -6.09 8.39 -2.04
CA ALA A 27 -5.32 7.51 -2.93
C ALA A 27 -3.89 7.38 -2.44
N LEU A 28 -3.40 6.15 -2.35
CA LEU A 28 -2.06 5.84 -1.87
C LEU A 28 -1.01 6.30 -2.90
N GLY A 29 -0.34 7.41 -2.60
CA GLY A 29 0.85 7.91 -3.30
C GLY A 29 2.14 7.52 -2.60
N ALA A 30 3.28 7.89 -3.18
CA ALA A 30 4.59 7.60 -2.60
C ALA A 30 4.78 8.36 -1.27
N GLU A 31 4.36 9.62 -1.21
CA GLU A 31 4.49 10.48 -0.05
C GLU A 31 3.65 9.94 1.14
N MET A 32 2.36 9.68 0.93
CA MET A 32 1.49 9.09 1.94
C MET A 32 2.01 7.72 2.40
N SER A 33 2.49 6.89 1.46
CA SER A 33 3.07 5.59 1.78
C SER A 33 4.31 5.74 2.67
N GLU A 34 5.17 6.72 2.40
CA GLU A 34 6.35 6.98 3.21
C GLU A 34 5.99 7.47 4.61
N GLU A 35 5.02 8.38 4.73
CA GLU A 35 4.55 8.88 6.03
C GLU A 35 3.96 7.76 6.89
N ILE A 36 3.12 6.90 6.31
CA ILE A 36 2.58 5.72 7.01
C ILE A 36 3.72 4.80 7.43
N ASN A 37 4.70 4.54 6.56
CA ASN A 37 5.85 3.71 6.88
C ASN A 37 6.67 4.24 8.04
N GLN A 38 6.86 5.55 8.16
CA GLN A 38 7.56 6.18 9.29
C GLN A 38 6.83 5.93 10.61
N GLU A 39 5.51 6.03 10.60
CA GLU A 39 4.71 5.76 11.80
C GLU A 39 4.67 4.25 12.15
N LEU A 40 4.72 3.36 11.15
CA LEU A 40 4.88 1.93 11.40
C LEU A 40 6.27 1.60 11.98
N ASP A 41 7.36 2.27 11.52
CA ASP A 41 8.69 2.14 12.13
C ASP A 41 8.65 2.57 13.61
N ARG A 42 7.95 3.68 13.90
CA ARG A 42 7.76 4.14 15.27
C ARG A 42 6.94 3.15 16.09
N LEU A 43 5.82 2.67 15.55
CA LEU A 43 5.00 1.66 16.23
C LEU A 43 5.83 0.43 16.61
N GLU A 44 6.67 -0.06 15.70
CA GLU A 44 7.47 -1.28 15.95
C GLU A 44 8.56 -1.07 17.02
N THR A 45 9.12 0.13 17.10
CA THR A 45 10.24 0.43 18.02
C THR A 45 9.82 0.98 19.38
N ASP A 46 8.67 1.63 19.47
CA ASP A 46 8.17 2.24 20.71
C ASP A 46 7.41 1.18 21.55
N PRO A 47 7.89 0.84 22.77
CA PRO A 47 7.23 -0.15 23.62
C PRO A 47 5.88 0.32 24.18
N ASP A 48 5.61 1.62 24.23
CA ASP A 48 4.37 2.17 24.76
C ASP A 48 3.23 2.09 23.72
N LEU A 49 3.56 2.06 22.43
CA LEU A 49 2.62 1.83 21.34
C LEU A 49 2.38 0.33 21.16
N ARG A 50 1.13 -0.12 21.22
CA ARG A 50 0.77 -1.53 21.27
C ARG A 50 -0.16 -2.00 20.15
N VAL A 51 -0.93 -1.09 19.56
CA VAL A 51 -1.96 -1.40 18.57
C VAL A 51 -1.97 -0.32 17.50
N LEU A 52 -2.12 -0.72 16.24
CA LEU A 52 -2.40 0.17 15.11
C LEU A 52 -3.90 0.23 14.83
N VAL A 53 -4.42 1.44 14.62
CA VAL A 53 -5.70 1.67 13.94
C VAL A 53 -5.39 2.44 12.66
N LEU A 54 -5.73 1.88 11.51
CA LEU A 54 -5.60 2.55 10.21
C LEU A 54 -6.99 2.90 9.68
N THR A 55 -7.21 4.15 9.31
CA THR A 55 -8.47 4.65 8.75
C THR A 55 -8.23 5.70 7.68
N GLY A 56 -9.28 6.18 7.05
CA GLY A 56 -9.24 7.28 6.10
C GLY A 56 -10.18 8.40 6.51
N LYS A 57 -9.88 9.62 6.11
CA LYS A 57 -10.82 10.74 6.21
C LYS A 57 -11.97 10.52 5.22
N ASP A 58 -13.20 10.81 5.66
CA ASP A 58 -14.39 10.70 4.82
C ASP A 58 -14.22 11.42 3.46
N PRO A 59 -14.79 10.87 2.36
CA PRO A 59 -15.77 9.78 2.31
C PRO A 59 -15.18 8.39 1.99
N ALA A 60 -13.88 8.19 2.05
CA ALA A 60 -13.25 6.93 1.67
C ALA A 60 -12.22 6.48 2.70
N PHE A 61 -12.05 5.18 2.83
CA PHE A 61 -10.87 4.61 3.47
C PHE A 61 -9.65 4.87 2.60
N CYS A 62 -9.62 4.32 1.37
CA CYS A 62 -8.59 4.55 0.37
C CYS A 62 -9.13 4.22 -1.03
N SER A 63 -9.08 5.17 -1.95
CA SER A 63 -9.59 5.02 -3.32
C SER A 63 -8.71 4.17 -4.24
N GLY A 64 -7.58 3.67 -3.76
CA GLY A 64 -6.64 2.85 -4.52
C GLY A 64 -5.28 3.51 -4.70
N ALA A 65 -4.48 3.01 -5.64
CA ALA A 65 -3.19 3.62 -5.98
C ALA A 65 -3.40 4.97 -6.68
N ASN A 66 -2.52 5.94 -6.40
CA ASN A 66 -2.53 7.23 -7.10
C ASN A 66 -2.02 7.06 -8.53
N VAL A 67 -2.95 6.70 -9.43
CA VAL A 67 -2.65 6.39 -10.85
C VAL A 67 -2.19 7.59 -11.67
N ARG A 68 -2.34 8.83 -11.18
CA ARG A 68 -1.88 10.03 -11.92
C ARG A 68 -0.38 10.03 -12.19
N ARG A 69 0.42 9.34 -11.36
CA ARG A 69 1.86 9.14 -11.58
C ARG A 69 2.18 7.92 -12.45
N PHE A 70 1.25 6.99 -12.64
CA PHE A 70 1.48 5.85 -13.54
C PHE A 70 1.67 6.30 -14.98
N ASP A 71 0.89 7.24 -15.47
CA ASP A 71 1.03 7.80 -16.80
C ASP A 71 2.39 8.50 -17.02
N GLN A 72 2.89 9.22 -16.02
CA GLN A 72 4.21 9.82 -16.08
C GLN A 72 5.31 8.74 -16.08
N ASN A 73 5.22 7.76 -15.19
CA ASN A 73 6.18 6.65 -15.13
C ASN A 73 6.18 5.78 -16.39
N ILE A 74 5.02 5.62 -17.07
CA ILE A 74 4.93 4.92 -18.35
C ILE A 74 5.64 5.72 -19.44
N ARG A 75 5.37 7.02 -19.55
CA ARG A 75 6.00 7.92 -20.53
C ARG A 75 7.51 8.01 -20.30
N ASP A 76 7.95 8.14 -19.05
CA ASP A 76 9.37 8.16 -18.69
C ASP A 76 10.06 6.82 -19.06
N ARG A 77 9.40 5.69 -18.84
CA ARG A 77 9.89 4.36 -19.24
C ARG A 77 9.89 4.17 -20.77
N GLU A 78 8.92 4.72 -21.48
CA GLU A 78 8.88 4.71 -22.95
C GLU A 78 10.01 5.56 -23.52
N GLN A 79 10.24 6.76 -22.99
CA GLN A 79 11.38 7.61 -23.36
C GLN A 79 12.72 6.96 -23.05
N GLN A 80 12.86 6.32 -21.88
CA GLN A 80 14.06 5.55 -21.52
C GLN A 80 14.27 4.35 -22.46
N ARG A 81 13.19 3.67 -22.89
CA ARG A 81 13.28 2.58 -23.88
C ARG A 81 13.69 3.06 -25.26
N GLU A 82 13.19 4.20 -25.69
CA GLU A 82 13.59 4.82 -26.97
C GLU A 82 15.08 5.25 -26.94
N GLN A 83 15.54 5.79 -25.81
CA GLN A 83 16.96 6.13 -25.62
C GLN A 83 17.85 4.89 -25.51
N ALA A 84 17.37 3.80 -24.89
CA ALA A 84 18.07 2.54 -24.77
C ALA A 84 18.03 1.67 -26.04
N ALA A 85 17.34 2.10 -27.10
CA ALA A 85 17.31 1.37 -28.38
C ALA A 85 18.69 1.32 -29.09
N SER A 86 19.69 2.07 -28.59
CA SER A 86 21.09 2.01 -29.01
C SER A 86 21.96 1.07 -28.13
N GLU A 87 21.41 0.51 -27.08
CA GLU A 87 22.10 -0.41 -26.17
C GLU A 87 21.89 -1.88 -26.57
N PRO A 88 22.78 -2.80 -26.14
CA PRO A 88 22.60 -4.22 -26.41
C PRO A 88 21.22 -4.70 -25.91
N PRO A 89 20.63 -5.71 -26.58
CA PRO A 89 19.30 -6.17 -26.24
C PRO A 89 19.21 -6.52 -24.74
N PRO A 90 18.11 -6.15 -24.09
CA PRO A 90 17.94 -6.44 -22.67
C PRO A 90 18.06 -7.95 -22.42
N PRO A 91 18.57 -8.36 -21.26
CA PRO A 91 18.73 -9.77 -20.93
C PRO A 91 17.44 -10.53 -21.17
N SER A 92 17.54 -11.76 -21.62
CA SER A 92 16.41 -12.64 -21.89
C SER A 92 15.44 -12.73 -20.69
N ALA A 93 14.21 -13.14 -20.93
CA ALA A 93 13.24 -13.33 -19.83
C ALA A 93 13.78 -14.27 -18.75
N TRP A 94 14.59 -15.27 -19.15
CA TRP A 94 15.23 -16.22 -18.24
C TRP A 94 16.34 -15.56 -17.41
N GLU A 95 17.26 -14.83 -18.03
CA GLU A 95 18.32 -14.09 -17.32
C GLU A 95 17.76 -13.06 -16.34
N ARG A 96 16.65 -12.40 -16.70
CA ARG A 96 15.92 -11.51 -15.77
C ARG A 96 15.29 -12.27 -14.62
N MET A 97 14.83 -13.50 -14.85
CA MET A 97 14.24 -14.34 -13.81
C MET A 97 15.33 -14.86 -12.86
N GLU A 98 16.48 -15.32 -13.38
CA GLU A 98 17.63 -15.71 -12.56
C GLU A 98 18.16 -14.56 -11.72
N ALA A 99 18.30 -13.35 -12.28
CA ALA A 99 18.71 -12.16 -11.53
C ALA A 99 17.71 -11.79 -10.41
N ARG A 100 16.43 -12.10 -10.57
CA ARG A 100 15.41 -11.92 -9.53
C ARG A 100 15.49 -12.94 -8.38
N TRP A 101 16.06 -14.12 -8.64
CA TRP A 101 16.21 -15.17 -7.61
C TRP A 101 17.49 -15.02 -6.79
N THR A 102 18.40 -14.14 -7.19
CA THR A 102 19.56 -13.81 -6.36
C THR A 102 19.11 -12.99 -5.15
N PRO A 103 19.42 -13.41 -3.91
CA PRO A 103 18.94 -12.77 -2.68
C PRO A 103 19.33 -11.30 -2.49
N SER A 104 20.22 -10.76 -3.34
CA SER A 104 20.78 -9.41 -3.23
C SER A 104 19.91 -8.30 -3.84
N VAL A 105 18.86 -8.62 -4.62
CA VAL A 105 18.04 -7.59 -5.25
C VAL A 105 16.83 -7.28 -4.36
N ALA A 106 16.99 -6.21 -3.60
CA ALA A 106 15.92 -5.43 -2.96
C ALA A 106 15.10 -6.11 -1.85
N GLN A 107 15.77 -6.58 -0.81
CA GLN A 107 15.09 -6.75 0.48
C GLN A 107 14.64 -5.40 1.06
N SER A 108 15.32 -4.29 0.75
CA SER A 108 15.03 -2.97 1.31
C SER A 108 13.75 -2.33 0.78
N ASP A 109 13.41 -2.53 -0.48
CA ASP A 109 12.27 -1.82 -1.09
C ASP A 109 10.92 -2.55 -0.88
N ARG A 110 10.95 -3.89 -0.82
CA ARG A 110 9.75 -4.68 -0.54
C ARG A 110 9.29 -4.60 0.92
N SER A 111 10.20 -4.31 1.85
CA SER A 111 9.87 -4.16 3.26
C SER A 111 8.97 -2.96 3.54
N ARG A 112 8.94 -1.98 2.63
CA ARG A 112 8.12 -0.76 2.75
C ARG A 112 6.83 -0.80 1.92
N PHE A 113 6.54 -1.91 1.23
CA PHE A 113 5.27 -2.09 0.53
C PHE A 113 4.14 -2.33 1.55
N LEU A 114 3.26 -1.36 1.71
CA LEU A 114 2.32 -1.27 2.83
C LEU A 114 1.46 -2.52 3.06
N PRO A 115 0.80 -3.15 2.05
CA PRO A 115 0.03 -4.36 2.31
C PRO A 115 0.88 -5.49 2.91
N LEU A 116 2.10 -5.69 2.39
CA LEU A 116 3.00 -6.72 2.91
C LEU A 116 3.51 -6.36 4.32
N ARG A 117 3.77 -5.08 4.56
CA ARG A 117 4.23 -4.60 5.85
C ARG A 117 3.14 -4.74 6.92
N LEU A 118 1.91 -4.36 6.61
CA LEU A 118 0.77 -4.54 7.51
C LEU A 118 0.54 -6.02 7.83
N TYR A 119 0.64 -6.90 6.81
CA TYR A 119 0.51 -8.34 7.00
C TYR A 119 1.59 -8.94 7.93
N ASN A 120 2.82 -8.40 7.90
CA ASN A 120 3.94 -8.88 8.73
C ASN A 120 4.12 -8.09 10.03
N LEU A 121 3.25 -7.13 10.32
CA LEU A 121 3.36 -6.30 11.53
C LEU A 121 3.28 -7.18 12.77
N GLN A 122 4.23 -6.97 13.72
CA GLN A 122 4.30 -7.79 14.94
C GLN A 122 3.37 -7.28 16.05
N LYS A 123 2.71 -6.15 15.84
CA LYS A 123 1.71 -5.59 16.76
C LYS A 123 0.33 -5.67 16.14
N PRO A 124 -0.73 -5.90 16.93
CA PRO A 124 -2.10 -5.97 16.42
C PRO A 124 -2.48 -4.74 15.59
N SER A 125 -3.16 -4.98 14.48
CA SER A 125 -3.58 -3.95 13.54
C SER A 125 -5.07 -4.04 13.24
N ILE A 126 -5.73 -2.88 13.24
CA ILE A 126 -7.17 -2.74 12.99
C ILE A 126 -7.35 -1.82 11.78
N ALA A 127 -8.00 -2.31 10.73
CA ALA A 127 -8.52 -1.45 9.68
C ALA A 127 -9.91 -0.97 10.06
N MET A 128 -10.05 0.32 10.33
CA MET A 128 -11.34 0.99 10.57
C MET A 128 -11.81 1.58 9.23
N VAL A 129 -12.63 0.80 8.50
CA VAL A 129 -13.03 1.09 7.12
C VAL A 129 -14.28 1.96 7.13
N ASN A 130 -14.08 3.28 7.05
CA ASN A 130 -15.14 4.29 7.13
C ASN A 130 -15.92 4.45 5.82
N GLY A 131 -15.36 4.08 4.66
CA GLY A 131 -15.94 4.25 3.35
C GLY A 131 -15.35 3.29 2.32
N TYR A 132 -15.18 3.72 1.07
CA TYR A 132 -14.66 2.87 0.01
C TYR A 132 -13.19 2.48 0.24
N ALA A 133 -12.90 1.18 0.13
CA ALA A 133 -11.57 0.57 0.10
C ALA A 133 -11.36 -0.12 -1.26
N MET A 134 -10.59 0.50 -2.15
CA MET A 134 -10.48 0.09 -3.55
C MET A 134 -9.05 -0.33 -3.90
N GLY A 135 -8.89 -1.44 -4.67
CA GLY A 135 -7.58 -1.93 -5.10
C GLY A 135 -6.62 -2.07 -3.91
N ILE A 136 -5.46 -1.38 -3.94
CA ILE A 136 -4.48 -1.42 -2.84
C ILE A 136 -5.06 -0.97 -1.49
N GLY A 137 -6.11 -0.12 -1.49
CA GLY A 137 -6.83 0.25 -0.26
C GLY A 137 -7.55 -0.95 0.35
N MET A 138 -8.18 -1.79 -0.49
CA MET A 138 -8.73 -3.06 -0.05
C MET A 138 -7.61 -3.98 0.44
N GLY A 139 -6.50 -4.10 -0.32
CA GLY A 139 -5.32 -4.87 0.06
C GLY A 139 -4.77 -4.50 1.43
N MET A 140 -4.65 -3.20 1.74
CA MET A 140 -4.26 -2.73 3.07
C MET A 140 -5.26 -3.17 4.15
N SER A 141 -6.56 -3.03 3.89
CA SER A 141 -7.59 -3.37 4.86
C SER A 141 -7.62 -4.87 5.18
N ILE A 142 -7.44 -5.75 4.18
CA ILE A 142 -7.41 -7.21 4.40
C ILE A 142 -6.10 -7.68 5.00
N SER A 143 -5.03 -6.91 4.89
CA SER A 143 -3.72 -7.21 5.50
C SER A 143 -3.64 -6.88 6.99
N CYS A 144 -4.55 -6.08 7.52
CA CYS A 144 -4.70 -5.89 8.96
C CYS A 144 -5.32 -7.13 9.62
N ASP A 145 -5.09 -7.32 10.93
CA ASP A 145 -5.63 -8.46 11.69
C ASP A 145 -7.16 -8.38 11.84
N ILE A 146 -7.67 -7.22 12.16
CA ILE A 146 -9.10 -6.98 12.41
C ILE A 146 -9.62 -5.91 11.44
N ARG A 147 -10.84 -6.08 10.96
CA ARG A 147 -11.57 -5.10 10.15
C ARG A 147 -12.86 -4.71 10.83
N ILE A 148 -13.06 -3.41 11.00
CA ILE A 148 -14.32 -2.80 11.46
C ILE A 148 -14.80 -1.92 10.31
N ALA A 149 -15.95 -2.24 9.75
CA ALA A 149 -16.50 -1.54 8.60
C ALA A 149 -17.75 -0.76 8.97
N SER A 150 -17.86 0.49 8.50
CA SER A 150 -19.09 1.25 8.60
C SER A 150 -20.15 0.68 7.64
N ASP A 151 -21.38 1.09 7.82
CA ASP A 151 -22.49 0.80 6.88
C ASP A 151 -22.30 1.42 5.49
N LYS A 152 -21.38 2.38 5.35
CA LYS A 152 -21.00 3.03 4.09
C LYS A 152 -19.78 2.38 3.43
N ALA A 153 -19.14 1.42 4.09
CA ALA A 153 -17.95 0.76 3.56
C ALA A 153 -18.28 -0.03 2.30
N GLY A 154 -17.40 0.09 1.32
CA GLY A 154 -17.47 -0.69 0.08
C GLY A 154 -16.08 -1.22 -0.28
N PHE A 155 -15.99 -2.49 -0.66
CA PHE A 155 -14.74 -3.16 -0.97
C PHE A 155 -14.70 -3.56 -2.44
N SER A 156 -13.58 -3.36 -3.11
CA SER A 156 -13.39 -3.80 -4.49
C SER A 156 -11.91 -3.94 -4.85
N GLU A 157 -11.58 -5.10 -5.45
CA GLU A 157 -10.29 -5.37 -6.07
C GLU A 157 -10.08 -4.67 -7.43
N ALA A 158 -10.53 -3.51 -7.64
CA ALA A 158 -10.69 -2.73 -8.87
C ALA A 158 -9.53 -2.79 -9.91
N PHE A 159 -8.48 -3.59 -9.70
CA PHE A 159 -7.32 -3.74 -10.58
C PHE A 159 -7.68 -4.11 -12.01
N ILE A 160 -8.65 -5.02 -12.19
CA ILE A 160 -9.09 -5.48 -13.51
C ILE A 160 -9.62 -4.33 -14.38
N ARG A 161 -10.20 -3.28 -13.79
CA ARG A 161 -10.70 -2.12 -14.52
C ARG A 161 -9.58 -1.32 -15.19
N ASN A 162 -8.35 -1.46 -14.70
CA ASN A 162 -7.15 -0.83 -15.24
C ASN A 162 -6.24 -1.84 -15.97
N GLY A 163 -6.74 -3.04 -16.30
CA GLY A 163 -5.95 -4.07 -16.95
C GLY A 163 -4.80 -4.62 -16.10
N LEU A 164 -4.90 -4.49 -14.77
CA LEU A 164 -3.90 -4.95 -13.82
C LEU A 164 -4.36 -6.21 -13.10
N ILE A 165 -3.40 -7.02 -12.67
CA ILE A 165 -3.64 -8.11 -11.73
C ILE A 165 -3.37 -7.61 -10.30
N PRO A 166 -4.09 -8.09 -9.28
CA PRO A 166 -3.83 -7.74 -7.89
C PRO A 166 -2.41 -8.17 -7.49
N ALA A 167 -1.59 -7.21 -7.07
CA ALA A 167 -0.19 -7.43 -6.68
C ALA A 167 0.08 -7.15 -5.19
N ASP A 168 -0.98 -6.91 -4.42
CA ASP A 168 -0.97 -6.52 -3.01
C ASP A 168 -1.16 -7.69 -2.03
N GLY A 169 -1.21 -8.91 -2.55
CA GLY A 169 -1.44 -10.13 -1.76
C GLY A 169 -2.91 -10.54 -1.69
N SER A 170 -3.84 -9.74 -2.21
CA SER A 170 -5.28 -10.02 -2.15
C SER A 170 -5.68 -11.29 -2.90
N CYS A 171 -5.00 -11.64 -4.01
CA CYS A 171 -5.19 -12.91 -4.69
C CYS A 171 -5.00 -14.14 -3.78
N TRP A 172 -4.19 -14.01 -2.75
CA TRP A 172 -3.94 -15.08 -1.78
C TRP A 172 -4.83 -14.96 -0.55
N GLN A 173 -5.00 -13.74 -0.02
CA GLN A 173 -5.72 -13.50 1.23
C GLN A 173 -7.25 -13.58 1.04
N LEU A 174 -7.79 -12.88 0.05
CA LEU A 174 -9.23 -12.72 -0.12
C LEU A 174 -9.98 -14.06 -0.28
N PRO A 175 -9.54 -15.01 -1.14
CA PRO A 175 -10.21 -16.30 -1.25
C PRO A 175 -10.22 -17.11 0.05
N ARG A 176 -9.23 -16.89 0.92
CA ARG A 176 -9.16 -17.55 2.23
C ARG A 176 -10.09 -16.95 3.27
N MET A 177 -10.48 -15.69 3.08
CA MET A 177 -11.39 -14.97 3.97
C MET A 177 -12.86 -15.21 3.64
N ILE A 178 -13.18 -15.33 2.35
CA ILE A 178 -14.58 -15.36 1.90
C ILE A 178 -15.02 -16.70 1.33
N GLY A 179 -14.12 -17.66 1.11
CA GLY A 179 -14.39 -18.98 0.52
C GLY A 179 -14.32 -18.98 -1.00
#